data_566b4755d519d6a96d49b71cab90eca2
#
_entry.id   566b4755d519d6a96d49b71cab90eca2
#
_cell.length_a   1.000
_cell.length_b   1.000
_cell.length_c   1.000
_cell.angle_alpha   90.00
_cell.angle_beta   90.00
_cell.angle_gamma   90.00
#
_symmetry.space_group_name_H-M   'P 1'
#
loop_
_entity.id
_entity.type
_entity.pdbx_description
1 polymer ?
#
loop_
_entity_poly.entity_id
_entity_poly.type
_entity_poly.pdbx_seq_one_letter_code
_entity_poly.pdbx_strand_id
1 'polypeptide(L)'
;LSPRPHVLSAVSSFLFMSSFVLFVAIPLLGSPMPAKKVAAVVTEYRKWSHADVILRNLLNGYPDGTKPDLELVSLVTDQVPKNDMSRDLARKHGFKLCETVAEALTLGTQLLAVDGVLSIGEHGDYPKNNKGQILYPRRRFFEAICKVFEETKKSVPVFNDKHLAATWDDAKWMYDRARKLFVPMLAGSSVPVTWRKPNLVLPKDCELVGAIQIGYGPFEAYGFHALEGLQCMVERRKGGETGVKAVTCHPPKSMWEPLDKLAWTKPVLEAAMKFVPAHAQGDIRTITAKTNDAGTFEVEYRDGLRAFVVIPNGWIYEGDGGGFTFACQRKGEQKPEGCHYYLQQPDPFAHFAELTKAIASLIHTGHAPYPVERTLLTTGILDAAMTSRHENGKRIETPHLAIEYKPTEWGPARGEVPKAQKQ
;
A
#
# COMPACT_ATOMS: atom_id res chain seq x y z
N LEU A 1 -70.68 -58.90 -29.12
CA LEU A 1 -72.09 -58.48 -29.40
C LEU A 1 -72.32 -57.15 -28.67
N SER A 2 -72.60 -56.18 -29.46
CA SER A 2 -73.02 -54.75 -29.40
C SER A 2 -74.19 -54.50 -28.38
N PRO A 3 -74.66 -53.23 -28.12
CA PRO A 3 -74.13 -51.91 -28.44
C PRO A 3 -74.17 -50.84 -27.29
N ARG A 4 -73.74 -49.62 -27.63
CA ARG A 4 -73.78 -48.35 -26.85
C ARG A 4 -75.22 -47.87 -26.50
N PRO A 5 -75.31 -46.86 -25.58
CA PRO A 5 -75.61 -45.53 -26.09
C PRO A 5 -74.83 -44.34 -25.48
N HIS A 6 -74.82 -43.24 -26.25
CA HIS A 6 -74.29 -41.95 -25.94
C HIS A 6 -75.09 -41.17 -24.91
N VAL A 7 -74.36 -40.37 -24.06
CA VAL A 7 -75.03 -39.27 -23.36
C VAL A 7 -74.10 -38.01 -23.54
N LEU A 8 -74.67 -37.00 -24.18
CA LEU A 8 -74.14 -35.67 -24.31
C LEU A 8 -74.22 -34.96 -22.96
N SER A 9 -73.12 -34.39 -22.50
CA SER A 9 -73.15 -33.46 -21.39
C SER A 9 -72.51 -32.12 -21.84
N ALA A 10 -73.30 -31.07 -21.72
CA ALA A 10 -72.94 -29.71 -22.02
C ALA A 10 -71.90 -29.14 -21.04
N VAL A 11 -70.83 -28.62 -21.54
CA VAL A 11 -69.82 -27.91 -20.70
C VAL A 11 -70.15 -26.44 -20.79
N SER A 12 -70.57 -25.84 -19.67
CA SER A 12 -70.69 -24.41 -19.47
C SER A 12 -69.28 -23.80 -19.22
N SER A 13 -68.83 -22.98 -20.15
CA SER A 13 -67.57 -22.24 -20.01
C SER A 13 -67.78 -21.03 -19.10
N PHE A 14 -67.24 -21.09 -17.87
CA PHE A 14 -67.08 -19.91 -17.04
C PHE A 14 -65.77 -19.24 -17.38
N LEU A 15 -65.80 -18.03 -18.00
CA LEU A 15 -64.65 -17.15 -18.16
C LEU A 15 -64.35 -16.50 -16.80
N PHE A 16 -63.25 -16.92 -16.18
CA PHE A 16 -62.61 -16.17 -15.10
C PHE A 16 -61.69 -15.10 -15.70
N MET A 17 -62.13 -13.85 -15.69
CA MET A 17 -61.23 -12.69 -15.94
C MET A 17 -60.32 -12.51 -14.70
N SER A 18 -59.08 -13.04 -14.76
CA SER A 18 -58.04 -12.72 -13.79
C SER A 18 -57.48 -11.34 -14.12
N SER A 19 -57.87 -10.34 -13.32
CA SER A 19 -57.21 -9.02 -13.35
C SER A 19 -55.80 -9.16 -12.79
N PHE A 20 -54.80 -9.22 -13.66
CA PHE A 20 -53.38 -9.08 -13.29
C PHE A 20 -53.14 -7.63 -12.90
N VAL A 21 -53.08 -7.33 -11.62
CA VAL A 21 -52.55 -6.06 -11.11
C VAL A 21 -51.04 -6.14 -11.22
N LEU A 22 -50.46 -5.46 -12.25
CA LEU A 22 -49.02 -5.29 -12.41
C LEU A 22 -48.52 -4.34 -11.32
N PHE A 23 -47.98 -4.89 -10.21
CA PHE A 23 -47.22 -4.11 -9.26
C PHE A 23 -45.92 -3.70 -9.95
N VAL A 24 -45.86 -2.50 -10.50
CA VAL A 24 -44.62 -1.83 -10.84
C VAL A 24 -43.92 -1.49 -9.51
N ALA A 25 -42.95 -2.33 -9.15
CA ALA A 25 -42.06 -2.02 -8.06
C ALA A 25 -41.20 -0.80 -8.51
N ILE A 26 -41.61 0.41 -8.08
CA ILE A 26 -40.77 1.60 -8.15
C ILE A 26 -39.58 1.26 -7.26
N PRO A 27 -38.32 1.22 -7.80
CA PRO A 27 -37.18 1.10 -6.93
C PRO A 27 -37.19 2.31 -5.99
N LEU A 28 -37.45 2.08 -4.70
CA LEU A 28 -37.15 3.04 -3.66
C LEU A 28 -35.68 3.42 -3.86
N LEU A 29 -35.42 4.65 -4.26
CA LEU A 29 -34.10 5.25 -4.20
C LEU A 29 -33.61 5.00 -2.79
N GLY A 30 -32.71 4.00 -2.64
CA GLY A 30 -32.21 3.58 -1.34
C GLY A 30 -31.59 4.78 -0.65
N SER A 31 -31.99 5.02 0.59
CA SER A 31 -31.30 5.97 1.45
C SER A 31 -29.80 5.65 1.38
N PRO A 32 -28.93 6.67 1.22
CA PRO A 32 -27.50 6.42 1.18
C PRO A 32 -27.11 5.57 2.39
N MET A 33 -26.37 4.48 2.15
CA MET A 33 -25.92 3.64 3.26
C MET A 33 -25.08 4.50 4.20
N PRO A 34 -25.25 4.35 5.53
CA PRO A 34 -24.47 5.13 6.48
C PRO A 34 -22.96 4.87 6.28
N ALA A 35 -22.17 5.92 6.40
CA ALA A 35 -20.72 5.82 6.30
C ALA A 35 -20.16 4.77 7.28
N LYS A 36 -19.16 4.01 6.85
CA LYS A 36 -18.49 3.02 7.69
C LYS A 36 -17.66 3.70 8.77
N LYS A 37 -17.84 3.29 10.03
CA LYS A 37 -17.12 3.81 11.18
C LYS A 37 -15.69 3.27 11.24
N VAL A 38 -14.72 4.15 11.37
CA VAL A 38 -13.31 3.75 11.49
C VAL A 38 -12.66 4.33 12.73
N ALA A 39 -11.81 3.51 13.37
CA ALA A 39 -10.87 3.96 14.40
C ALA A 39 -9.49 4.18 13.80
N ALA A 40 -8.75 5.17 14.30
CA ALA A 40 -7.35 5.36 13.97
C ALA A 40 -6.46 5.16 15.20
N VAL A 41 -5.35 4.45 15.02
CA VAL A 41 -4.29 4.27 16.03
C VAL A 41 -3.01 4.82 15.42
N VAL A 42 -2.51 5.92 15.97
CA VAL A 42 -1.40 6.66 15.36
C VAL A 42 -0.27 6.90 16.36
N THR A 43 0.96 7.02 15.85
CA THR A 43 2.11 7.39 16.68
C THR A 43 2.01 8.82 17.17
N GLU A 44 1.84 9.78 16.24
CA GLU A 44 1.61 11.21 16.51
C GLU A 44 0.74 11.82 15.41
N TYR A 45 0.06 12.92 15.71
CA TYR A 45 -0.77 13.63 14.74
C TYR A 45 -0.37 15.10 14.64
N ARG A 46 0.56 15.42 13.77
CA ARG A 46 1.01 16.79 13.48
C ARG A 46 0.91 17.08 11.98
N LYS A 47 0.98 18.35 11.63
CA LYS A 47 0.92 18.79 10.22
C LYS A 47 1.94 18.02 9.37
N TRP A 48 1.45 17.45 8.25
CA TRP A 48 2.20 16.65 7.29
C TRP A 48 2.75 15.33 7.80
N SER A 49 2.36 14.87 9.00
CA SER A 49 2.58 13.48 9.38
C SER A 49 1.71 12.54 8.55
N HIS A 50 2.05 11.26 8.50
CA HIS A 50 1.22 10.27 7.81
C HIS A 50 -0.20 10.22 8.38
N ALA A 51 -0.38 10.40 9.68
CA ALA A 51 -1.71 10.57 10.28
C ALA A 51 -2.48 11.74 9.64
N ASP A 52 -1.83 12.90 9.47
CA ASP A 52 -2.47 14.07 8.85
C ASP A 52 -2.83 13.81 7.38
N VAL A 53 -1.88 13.39 6.55
CA VAL A 53 -2.10 13.27 5.10
C VAL A 53 -3.04 12.12 4.71
N ILE A 54 -3.23 11.12 5.60
CA ILE A 54 -4.20 10.04 5.41
C ILE A 54 -5.56 10.43 5.97
N LEU A 55 -5.63 10.83 7.25
CA LEU A 55 -6.91 11.07 7.93
C LEU A 55 -7.62 12.33 7.44
N ARG A 56 -6.91 13.33 6.89
CA ARG A 56 -7.53 14.52 6.29
C ARG A 56 -8.52 14.16 5.17
N ASN A 57 -8.27 13.07 4.42
CA ASN A 57 -9.17 12.63 3.37
C ASN A 57 -10.52 12.15 3.93
N LEU A 58 -10.54 11.59 5.14
CA LEU A 58 -11.78 11.23 5.84
C LEU A 58 -12.47 12.47 6.40
N LEU A 59 -11.69 13.39 6.97
CA LEU A 59 -12.23 14.59 7.64
C LEU A 59 -12.73 15.66 6.65
N ASN A 60 -11.99 15.89 5.58
CA ASN A 60 -12.22 17.00 4.66
C ASN A 60 -12.70 16.56 3.26
N GLY A 61 -12.59 15.27 2.93
CA GLY A 61 -12.77 14.73 1.56
C GLY A 61 -11.48 14.70 0.75
N TYR A 62 -11.58 14.13 -0.43
CA TYR A 62 -10.46 14.00 -1.36
C TYR A 62 -10.19 15.34 -2.10
N PRO A 63 -8.97 15.53 -2.62
CA PRO A 63 -8.64 16.72 -3.40
C PRO A 63 -9.46 16.91 -4.68
N ASP A 64 -10.11 15.86 -5.18
CA ASP A 64 -11.02 15.90 -6.34
C ASP A 64 -12.46 16.33 -5.97
N GLY A 65 -12.71 16.69 -4.70
CA GLY A 65 -14.00 17.13 -4.17
C GLY A 65 -14.94 15.99 -3.76
N THR A 66 -14.59 14.74 -3.99
CA THR A 66 -15.36 13.59 -3.50
C THR A 66 -15.03 13.27 -2.05
N LYS A 67 -15.83 12.45 -1.39
CA LYS A 67 -15.59 11.99 -0.01
C LYS A 67 -15.59 10.47 0.05
N PRO A 68 -14.77 9.85 0.89
CA PRO A 68 -14.96 8.46 1.24
C PRO A 68 -16.23 8.32 2.09
N ASP A 69 -16.98 7.22 1.91
CA ASP A 69 -18.08 6.86 2.80
C ASP A 69 -17.52 6.21 4.08
N LEU A 70 -16.56 6.90 4.70
CA LEU A 70 -15.90 6.52 5.95
C LEU A 70 -15.98 7.68 6.93
N GLU A 71 -16.28 7.36 8.19
CA GLU A 71 -16.36 8.30 9.29
C GLU A 71 -15.27 7.95 10.33
N LEU A 72 -14.34 8.87 10.61
CA LEU A 72 -13.42 8.74 11.73
C LEU A 72 -14.21 8.98 13.03
N VAL A 73 -14.46 7.93 13.82
CA VAL A 73 -15.24 8.03 15.07
C VAL A 73 -14.36 8.05 16.33
N SER A 74 -13.14 7.55 16.23
CA SER A 74 -12.21 7.50 17.38
C SER A 74 -10.76 7.55 16.94
N LEU A 75 -9.90 8.06 17.84
CA LEU A 75 -8.46 8.19 17.62
C LEU A 75 -7.70 7.91 18.91
N VAL A 76 -6.62 7.14 18.80
CA VAL A 76 -5.58 7.00 19.83
C VAL A 76 -4.27 7.59 19.30
N THR A 77 -3.61 8.43 20.08
CA THR A 77 -2.27 8.93 19.79
C THR A 77 -1.29 8.36 20.82
N ASP A 78 -0.20 7.73 20.37
CA ASP A 78 0.83 7.17 21.24
C ASP A 78 1.72 8.27 21.87
N GLN A 79 2.01 9.30 21.06
CA GLN A 79 2.77 10.48 21.48
C GLN A 79 2.00 11.75 21.15
N VAL A 80 2.19 12.79 21.97
CA VAL A 80 1.54 14.08 21.84
C VAL A 80 2.61 15.18 21.83
N PRO A 81 3.20 15.48 20.66
CA PRO A 81 4.20 16.53 20.53
C PRO A 81 3.56 17.93 20.73
N LYS A 82 4.40 18.96 20.94
CA LYS A 82 3.92 20.34 21.17
C LYS A 82 3.06 20.90 20.03
N ASN A 83 3.26 20.41 18.82
CA ASN A 83 2.50 20.76 17.61
C ASN A 83 1.43 19.71 17.24
N ASP A 84 0.94 18.96 18.21
CA ASP A 84 -0.14 18.00 18.05
C ASP A 84 -1.42 18.71 17.57
N MET A 85 -2.09 18.10 16.59
CA MET A 85 -3.33 18.59 16.01
C MET A 85 -4.56 17.77 16.43
N SER A 86 -4.37 16.62 17.04
CA SER A 86 -5.44 15.64 17.27
C SER A 86 -6.58 16.20 18.13
N ARG A 87 -6.24 17.03 19.13
CA ARG A 87 -7.21 17.62 20.07
C ARG A 87 -8.11 18.66 19.40
N ASP A 88 -7.51 19.51 18.56
CA ASP A 88 -8.25 20.54 17.82
C ASP A 88 -9.13 19.92 16.73
N LEU A 89 -8.60 18.91 16.03
CA LEU A 89 -9.35 18.19 15.03
C LEU A 89 -10.51 17.38 15.63
N ALA A 90 -10.30 16.77 16.80
CA ALA A 90 -11.38 16.07 17.52
C ALA A 90 -12.54 17.03 17.89
N ARG A 91 -12.22 18.23 18.40
CA ARG A 91 -13.24 19.26 18.69
C ARG A 91 -13.95 19.74 17.44
N LYS A 92 -13.21 19.91 16.34
CA LYS A 92 -13.76 20.39 15.07
C LYS A 92 -14.65 19.38 14.36
N HIS A 93 -14.25 18.10 14.36
CA HIS A 93 -14.89 17.04 13.56
C HIS A 93 -15.71 16.04 14.38
N GLY A 94 -15.68 16.13 15.73
CA GLY A 94 -16.55 15.36 16.61
C GLY A 94 -16.11 13.91 16.88
N PHE A 95 -14.91 13.48 16.49
CA PHE A 95 -14.43 12.15 16.83
C PHE A 95 -13.90 12.06 18.27
N LYS A 96 -14.01 10.88 18.89
CA LYS A 96 -13.56 10.65 20.26
C LYS A 96 -12.06 10.45 20.33
N LEU A 97 -11.37 11.17 21.21
CA LEU A 97 -10.01 10.84 21.63
C LEU A 97 -10.07 9.78 22.71
N CYS A 98 -9.32 8.70 22.54
CA CYS A 98 -9.28 7.57 23.45
C CYS A 98 -7.86 7.38 24.01
N GLU A 99 -7.78 6.85 25.22
CA GLU A 99 -6.50 6.55 25.87
C GLU A 99 -5.94 5.19 25.44
N THR A 100 -6.81 4.27 25.07
CA THR A 100 -6.43 2.91 24.70
C THR A 100 -7.00 2.48 23.35
N VAL A 101 -6.34 1.53 22.70
CA VAL A 101 -6.83 0.90 21.48
C VAL A 101 -8.19 0.21 21.74
N ALA A 102 -8.35 -0.44 22.87
CA ALA A 102 -9.61 -1.10 23.23
C ALA A 102 -10.76 -0.09 23.31
N GLU A 103 -10.56 1.04 23.98
CA GLU A 103 -11.56 2.11 24.04
C GLU A 103 -11.91 2.64 22.65
N ALA A 104 -10.92 2.84 21.79
CA ALA A 104 -11.14 3.36 20.43
C ALA A 104 -11.96 2.39 19.56
N LEU A 105 -11.70 1.10 19.63
CA LEU A 105 -12.39 0.10 18.82
C LEU A 105 -13.80 -0.24 19.35
N THR A 106 -14.01 -0.11 20.66
CA THR A 106 -15.31 -0.42 21.31
C THR A 106 -16.16 0.81 21.60
N LEU A 107 -15.60 2.02 21.46
CA LEU A 107 -16.19 3.30 21.89
C LEU A 107 -16.60 3.30 23.36
N GLY A 108 -15.92 2.48 24.18
CA GLY A 108 -16.17 2.31 25.61
C GLY A 108 -17.27 1.28 25.94
N THR A 109 -17.72 0.50 24.97
CA THR A 109 -18.65 -0.64 25.17
C THR A 109 -17.86 -1.95 25.29
N GLN A 110 -18.58 -3.08 25.46
CA GLN A 110 -18.00 -4.42 25.43
C GLN A 110 -17.98 -5.05 24.01
N LEU A 111 -18.53 -4.34 23.01
CA LEU A 111 -18.66 -4.84 21.65
C LEU A 111 -17.76 -4.03 20.70
N LEU A 112 -17.29 -4.68 19.64
CA LEU A 112 -16.63 -3.98 18.56
C LEU A 112 -17.61 -3.01 17.89
N ALA A 113 -17.28 -1.71 17.91
CA ALA A 113 -18.18 -0.63 17.51
C ALA A 113 -17.73 0.07 16.20
N VAL A 114 -16.68 -0.42 15.55
CA VAL A 114 -16.14 0.13 14.31
C VAL A 114 -16.16 -0.90 13.17
N ASP A 115 -16.15 -0.42 11.94
CA ASP A 115 -16.14 -1.24 10.72
C ASP A 115 -14.75 -1.42 10.12
N GLY A 116 -13.75 -0.68 10.61
CA GLY A 116 -12.37 -0.76 10.17
C GLY A 116 -11.40 -0.02 11.09
N VAL A 117 -10.11 -0.34 10.96
CA VAL A 117 -9.03 0.26 11.77
C VAL A 117 -7.90 0.74 10.86
N LEU A 118 -7.44 1.98 11.08
CA LEU A 118 -6.26 2.55 10.44
C LEU A 118 -5.12 2.59 11.47
N SER A 119 -4.11 1.74 11.29
CA SER A 119 -2.88 1.71 12.11
C SER A 119 -1.78 2.48 11.40
N ILE A 120 -1.46 3.69 11.87
CA ILE A 120 -0.50 4.60 11.25
C ILE A 120 0.68 4.80 12.18
N GLY A 121 1.61 3.85 12.12
CA GLY A 121 2.81 3.80 12.95
C GLY A 121 4.01 4.45 12.28
N GLU A 122 3.95 5.75 12.02
CA GLU A 122 5.01 6.50 11.36
C GLU A 122 5.17 7.88 12.01
N HIS A 123 6.40 8.37 12.10
CA HIS A 123 6.79 9.55 12.84
C HIS A 123 6.78 9.37 14.37
N GLY A 124 7.31 10.36 15.08
CA GLY A 124 7.50 10.32 16.53
C GLY A 124 8.94 9.98 16.92
N ASP A 125 9.19 10.03 18.23
CA ASP A 125 10.50 9.73 18.82
C ASP A 125 10.54 8.28 19.30
N TYR A 126 11.21 7.43 18.51
CA TYR A 126 11.34 6.00 18.80
C TYR A 126 12.79 5.56 18.64
N PRO A 127 13.25 4.56 19.41
CA PRO A 127 14.60 4.06 19.35
C PRO A 127 14.91 3.43 18.00
N LYS A 128 16.19 3.36 17.66
CA LYS A 128 16.69 2.60 16.51
C LYS A 128 17.35 1.32 16.98
N ASN A 129 17.24 0.27 16.19
CA ASN A 129 18.04 -0.93 16.39
C ASN A 129 19.48 -0.75 15.86
N ASN A 130 20.33 -1.78 16.04
CA ASN A 130 21.73 -1.79 15.59
C ASN A 130 21.90 -1.69 14.06
N LYS A 131 20.86 -1.97 13.28
CA LYS A 131 20.85 -1.83 11.82
C LYS A 131 20.43 -0.42 11.36
N GLY A 132 20.04 0.46 12.31
CA GLY A 132 19.58 1.82 12.04
C GLY A 132 18.10 1.94 11.68
N GLN A 133 17.31 0.86 11.84
CA GLN A 133 15.86 0.88 11.61
C GLN A 133 15.15 1.47 12.83
N ILE A 134 14.17 2.35 12.59
CA ILE A 134 13.36 2.95 13.64
C ILE A 134 12.30 1.94 14.12
N LEU A 135 12.26 1.68 15.42
CA LEU A 135 11.36 0.71 16.04
C LEU A 135 10.00 1.32 16.33
N TYR A 136 9.31 1.77 15.28
CA TYR A 136 7.94 2.22 15.41
C TYR A 136 7.03 1.12 15.99
N PRO A 137 6.01 1.45 16.79
CA PRO A 137 5.22 0.49 17.58
C PRO A 137 4.17 -0.28 16.76
N ARG A 138 4.39 -0.54 15.48
CA ARG A 138 3.42 -1.16 14.56
C ARG A 138 2.92 -2.52 15.05
N ARG A 139 3.84 -3.38 15.51
CA ARG A 139 3.48 -4.67 16.11
C ARG A 139 2.65 -4.48 17.38
N ARG A 140 3.07 -3.63 18.29
CA ARG A 140 2.34 -3.33 19.54
C ARG A 140 0.93 -2.82 19.27
N PHE A 141 0.76 -1.94 18.28
CA PHE A 141 -0.56 -1.47 17.86
C PHE A 141 -1.42 -2.61 17.32
N PHE A 142 -0.87 -3.43 16.42
CA PHE A 142 -1.61 -4.54 15.85
C PHE A 142 -1.94 -5.63 16.89
N GLU A 143 -1.05 -5.88 17.85
CA GLU A 143 -1.28 -6.78 18.96
C GLU A 143 -2.46 -6.33 19.84
N ALA A 144 -2.51 -5.02 20.17
CA ALA A 144 -3.63 -4.45 20.91
C ALA A 144 -4.96 -4.52 20.11
N ILE A 145 -4.93 -4.29 18.81
CA ILE A 145 -6.09 -4.46 17.92
C ILE A 145 -6.57 -5.93 17.94
N CYS A 146 -5.65 -6.89 17.75
CA CYS A 146 -5.98 -8.31 17.76
C CYS A 146 -6.57 -8.77 19.10
N LYS A 147 -6.08 -8.23 20.22
CA LYS A 147 -6.65 -8.52 21.54
C LYS A 147 -8.14 -8.17 21.60
N VAL A 148 -8.52 -6.98 21.12
CA VAL A 148 -9.93 -6.58 21.06
C VAL A 148 -10.74 -7.52 20.16
N PHE A 149 -10.21 -7.93 19.01
CA PHE A 149 -10.89 -8.88 18.13
C PHE A 149 -11.11 -10.24 18.79
N GLU A 150 -10.16 -10.72 19.58
CA GLU A 150 -10.30 -11.98 20.33
C GLU A 150 -11.34 -11.88 21.44
N GLU A 151 -11.33 -10.76 22.18
CA GLU A 151 -12.27 -10.51 23.27
C GLU A 151 -13.72 -10.36 22.74
N THR A 152 -13.90 -9.62 21.65
CA THR A 152 -15.22 -9.36 21.05
C THR A 152 -15.69 -10.46 20.08
N LYS A 153 -14.83 -11.46 19.77
CA LYS A 153 -15.09 -12.56 18.83
C LYS A 153 -15.45 -12.05 17.41
N LYS A 154 -14.99 -10.86 17.05
CA LYS A 154 -15.25 -10.23 15.76
C LYS A 154 -14.02 -9.50 15.27
N SER A 155 -13.70 -9.65 13.98
CA SER A 155 -12.63 -8.92 13.30
C SER A 155 -13.20 -8.00 12.25
N VAL A 156 -12.50 -6.90 11.97
CA VAL A 156 -12.80 -5.95 10.89
C VAL A 156 -11.54 -5.67 10.08
N PRO A 157 -11.66 -5.11 8.87
CA PRO A 157 -10.51 -4.73 8.06
C PRO A 157 -9.53 -3.82 8.79
N VAL A 158 -8.23 -4.06 8.59
CA VAL A 158 -7.14 -3.25 9.15
C VAL A 158 -6.22 -2.78 8.02
N PHE A 159 -5.99 -1.48 7.96
CA PHE A 159 -4.90 -0.90 7.19
C PHE A 159 -3.70 -0.62 8.10
N ASN A 160 -2.50 -1.06 7.67
CA ASN A 160 -1.23 -0.73 8.32
C ASN A 160 -0.39 0.14 7.39
N ASP A 161 -0.07 1.34 7.82
CA ASP A 161 0.73 2.29 7.05
C ASP A 161 2.19 1.84 6.95
N LYS A 162 2.80 1.98 5.75
CA LYS A 162 4.18 1.59 5.47
C LYS A 162 4.43 0.07 5.56
N HIS A 163 5.67 -0.31 5.84
CA HIS A 163 6.03 -1.72 6.08
C HIS A 163 5.35 -2.26 7.34
N LEU A 164 5.16 -3.57 7.39
CA LEU A 164 4.44 -4.20 8.51
C LEU A 164 5.15 -3.96 9.85
N ALA A 165 6.47 -4.13 9.87
CA ALA A 165 7.31 -3.85 11.03
C ALA A 165 8.75 -3.55 10.61
N ALA A 166 9.61 -3.16 11.55
CA ALA A 166 11.02 -2.92 11.30
C ALA A 166 11.80 -4.22 11.05
N THR A 167 11.36 -5.34 11.64
CA THR A 167 12.00 -6.65 11.53
C THR A 167 11.09 -7.65 10.83
N TRP A 168 11.71 -8.64 10.19
CA TRP A 168 10.97 -9.75 9.58
C TRP A 168 10.11 -10.52 10.59
N ASP A 169 10.66 -10.84 11.77
CA ASP A 169 9.94 -11.64 12.75
C ASP A 169 8.65 -10.95 13.23
N ASP A 170 8.70 -9.65 13.45
CA ASP A 170 7.51 -8.88 13.82
C ASP A 170 6.50 -8.78 12.66
N ALA A 171 6.99 -8.56 11.44
CA ALA A 171 6.14 -8.51 10.25
C ALA A 171 5.44 -9.85 9.98
N LYS A 172 6.19 -10.94 10.09
CA LYS A 172 5.66 -12.30 9.91
C LYS A 172 4.63 -12.64 11.01
N TRP A 173 4.91 -12.28 12.25
CA TRP A 173 3.97 -12.44 13.34
C TRP A 173 2.65 -11.67 13.07
N MET A 174 2.73 -10.41 12.61
CA MET A 174 1.54 -9.62 12.27
C MET A 174 0.73 -10.28 11.15
N TYR A 175 1.40 -10.72 10.10
CA TYR A 175 0.75 -11.41 8.98
C TYR A 175 0.07 -12.70 9.43
N ASP A 176 0.77 -13.57 10.17
CA ASP A 176 0.22 -14.83 10.65
C ASP A 176 -0.94 -14.62 11.60
N ARG A 177 -0.84 -13.59 12.44
CA ARG A 177 -1.91 -13.23 13.37
C ARG A 177 -3.15 -12.72 12.64
N ALA A 178 -2.98 -11.89 11.60
CA ALA A 178 -4.08 -11.43 10.74
C ALA A 178 -4.78 -12.62 10.08
N ARG A 179 -4.02 -13.57 9.52
CA ARG A 179 -4.56 -14.79 8.91
C ARG A 179 -5.33 -15.65 9.92
N LYS A 180 -4.76 -15.85 11.12
CA LYS A 180 -5.40 -16.64 12.19
C LYS A 180 -6.73 -16.07 12.65
N LEU A 181 -6.86 -14.74 12.70
CA LEU A 181 -8.06 -14.03 13.13
C LEU A 181 -8.97 -13.63 11.96
N PHE A 182 -8.67 -14.06 10.74
CA PHE A 182 -9.42 -13.71 9.53
C PHE A 182 -9.58 -12.20 9.34
N VAL A 183 -8.55 -11.42 9.70
CA VAL A 183 -8.52 -9.97 9.52
C VAL A 183 -8.22 -9.65 8.06
N PRO A 184 -9.12 -9.03 7.31
CA PRO A 184 -8.80 -8.46 6.01
C PRO A 184 -7.75 -7.36 6.20
N MET A 185 -6.57 -7.54 5.62
CA MET A 185 -5.44 -6.65 5.88
C MET A 185 -4.91 -6.04 4.59
N LEU A 186 -4.69 -4.74 4.62
CA LEU A 186 -3.98 -3.98 3.61
C LEU A 186 -2.80 -3.28 4.27
N ALA A 187 -1.67 -3.23 3.61
CA ALA A 187 -0.52 -2.47 4.06
C ALA A 187 0.24 -1.87 2.88
N GLY A 188 1.16 -0.94 3.15
CA GLY A 188 2.10 -0.47 2.16
C GLY A 188 2.15 1.03 1.97
N SER A 189 2.77 1.41 0.87
CA SER A 189 3.07 2.76 0.45
C SER A 189 2.00 3.32 -0.49
N SER A 190 1.93 4.66 -0.59
CA SER A 190 1.17 5.35 -1.65
C SER A 190 1.83 5.27 -3.03
N VAL A 191 3.14 4.91 -3.12
CA VAL A 191 3.89 4.84 -4.38
C VAL A 191 3.26 3.88 -5.40
N PRO A 192 2.83 2.67 -5.07
CA PRO A 192 2.21 1.76 -6.03
C PRO A 192 0.93 2.29 -6.68
N VAL A 193 0.19 3.13 -5.97
CA VAL A 193 -1.16 3.60 -6.35
C VAL A 193 -1.20 5.02 -6.91
N THR A 194 -0.09 5.76 -6.86
CA THR A 194 0.02 7.13 -7.40
C THR A 194 0.05 7.16 -8.94
N TRP A 195 0.00 8.35 -9.52
CA TRP A 195 0.16 8.57 -10.96
C TRP A 195 1.52 8.12 -11.44
N ARG A 196 1.56 7.48 -12.60
CA ARG A 196 2.80 7.15 -13.31
C ARG A 196 2.92 8.02 -14.55
N LYS A 197 4.09 8.60 -14.76
CA LYS A 197 4.40 9.49 -15.89
C LYS A 197 5.59 8.93 -16.69
N PRO A 198 5.37 8.35 -17.88
CA PRO A 198 4.08 8.00 -18.52
C PRO A 198 3.29 6.97 -17.69
N ASN A 199 2.00 6.83 -18.02
CA ASN A 199 1.11 5.88 -17.31
C ASN A 199 1.46 4.42 -17.70
N LEU A 200 2.53 3.91 -17.12
CA LEU A 200 3.04 2.57 -17.37
C LEU A 200 2.34 1.53 -16.48
N VAL A 201 1.72 0.55 -17.09
CA VAL A 201 1.20 -0.65 -16.43
C VAL A 201 1.74 -1.85 -17.21
N LEU A 202 2.61 -2.63 -16.58
CA LEU A 202 3.13 -3.83 -17.23
C LEU A 202 2.00 -4.84 -17.48
N PRO A 203 1.97 -5.50 -18.65
CA PRO A 203 1.03 -6.59 -18.90
C PRO A 203 1.19 -7.70 -17.84
N LYS A 204 0.10 -8.36 -17.46
CA LYS A 204 0.20 -9.60 -16.70
C LYS A 204 0.96 -10.66 -17.50
N ASP A 205 1.70 -11.48 -16.75
CA ASP A 205 2.50 -12.56 -17.31
C ASP A 205 3.54 -12.12 -18.35
N CYS A 206 3.99 -10.85 -18.30
CA CYS A 206 5.10 -10.39 -19.14
C CYS A 206 6.43 -11.05 -18.72
N GLU A 207 7.26 -11.40 -19.69
CA GLU A 207 8.60 -11.91 -19.40
C GLU A 207 9.58 -10.74 -19.20
N LEU A 208 10.15 -10.64 -17.98
CA LEU A 208 11.14 -9.62 -17.62
C LEU A 208 12.56 -10.19 -17.72
N VAL A 209 13.45 -9.41 -18.31
CA VAL A 209 14.91 -9.65 -18.29
C VAL A 209 15.50 -9.10 -16.99
N GLY A 210 15.04 -7.92 -16.58
CA GLY A 210 15.44 -7.27 -15.34
C GLY A 210 14.74 -5.93 -15.14
N ALA A 211 14.86 -5.36 -13.93
CA ALA A 211 14.22 -4.11 -13.56
C ALA A 211 15.11 -3.28 -12.62
N ILE A 212 15.00 -1.96 -12.72
CA ILE A 212 15.69 -1.00 -11.86
C ILE A 212 14.68 0.01 -11.35
N GLN A 213 14.68 0.21 -10.05
CA GLN A 213 13.98 1.27 -9.34
C GLN A 213 15.01 2.28 -8.85
N ILE A 214 14.81 3.56 -9.12
CA ILE A 214 15.57 4.63 -8.46
C ILE A 214 14.73 5.13 -7.29
N GLY A 215 15.38 5.34 -6.16
CA GLY A 215 14.83 5.97 -4.98
C GLY A 215 15.78 7.02 -4.43
N TYR A 216 15.44 7.65 -3.30
CA TYR A 216 16.25 8.65 -2.62
C TYR A 216 15.93 8.67 -1.12
N GLY A 217 16.69 9.42 -0.34
CA GLY A 217 16.46 9.59 1.08
C GLY A 217 16.96 8.44 1.95
N PRO A 218 16.54 8.36 3.22
CA PRO A 218 16.99 7.33 4.15
C PRO A 218 16.65 5.91 3.70
N PHE A 219 17.62 5.00 3.80
CA PHE A 219 17.49 3.62 3.33
C PHE A 219 16.31 2.86 3.93
N GLU A 220 16.04 3.05 5.21
CA GLU A 220 14.93 2.34 5.88
C GLU A 220 13.58 2.91 5.43
N ALA A 221 13.35 4.20 5.59
CA ALA A 221 12.06 4.81 5.33
C ALA A 221 11.74 4.94 3.83
N TYR A 222 12.70 5.40 3.02
CA TYR A 222 12.52 5.64 1.59
C TYR A 222 12.88 4.43 0.74
N GLY A 223 13.82 3.60 1.20
CA GLY A 223 14.09 2.30 0.58
C GLY A 223 12.86 1.41 0.56
N PHE A 224 12.02 1.46 1.60
CA PHE A 224 10.73 0.80 1.60
C PHE A 224 9.83 1.29 0.45
N HIS A 225 9.69 2.59 0.27
CA HIS A 225 8.89 3.15 -0.83
C HIS A 225 9.40 2.73 -2.20
N ALA A 226 10.73 2.71 -2.36
CA ALA A 226 11.35 2.26 -3.60
C ALA A 226 11.09 0.75 -3.84
N LEU A 227 11.18 -0.09 -2.81
CA LEU A 227 10.85 -1.51 -2.90
C LEU A 227 9.38 -1.75 -3.25
N GLU A 228 8.44 -1.00 -2.68
CA GLU A 228 7.01 -1.07 -3.03
C GLU A 228 6.77 -0.64 -4.49
N GLY A 229 7.46 0.40 -4.95
CA GLY A 229 7.43 0.83 -6.35
C GLY A 229 7.98 -0.23 -7.31
N LEU A 230 9.12 -0.85 -6.99
CA LEU A 230 9.68 -1.97 -7.74
C LEU A 230 8.70 -3.15 -7.77
N GLN A 231 8.25 -3.58 -6.59
CA GLN A 231 7.50 -4.82 -6.41
C GLN A 231 6.15 -4.79 -7.13
N CYS A 232 5.41 -3.67 -7.09
CA CYS A 232 4.12 -3.54 -7.79
C CYS A 232 4.22 -3.64 -9.31
N MET A 233 5.43 -3.52 -9.86
CA MET A 233 5.71 -3.71 -11.28
C MET A 233 6.16 -5.14 -11.56
N VAL A 234 7.17 -5.64 -10.83
CA VAL A 234 7.78 -6.93 -11.13
C VAL A 234 6.90 -8.12 -10.73
N GLU A 235 5.95 -7.97 -9.80
CA GLU A 235 4.97 -9.02 -9.45
C GLU A 235 4.06 -9.41 -10.62
N ARG A 236 3.97 -8.54 -11.66
CA ARG A 236 3.17 -8.79 -12.87
C ARG A 236 3.87 -9.70 -13.89
N ARG A 237 5.11 -10.12 -13.59
CA ARG A 237 5.86 -11.02 -14.46
C ARG A 237 5.23 -12.40 -14.57
N LYS A 238 5.67 -13.15 -15.57
CA LYS A 238 5.18 -14.50 -15.87
C LYS A 238 5.22 -15.40 -14.63
N GLY A 239 4.08 -15.98 -14.32
CA GLY A 239 3.91 -16.79 -13.12
C GLY A 239 3.58 -16.02 -11.83
N GLY A 240 3.64 -14.69 -11.81
CA GLY A 240 3.43 -13.86 -10.63
C GLY A 240 4.63 -13.86 -9.69
N GLU A 241 4.41 -13.54 -8.40
CA GLU A 241 5.49 -13.52 -7.41
C GLU A 241 5.83 -14.91 -6.90
N THR A 242 7.12 -15.22 -6.81
CA THR A 242 7.68 -16.53 -6.39
C THR A 242 8.53 -16.44 -5.13
N GLY A 243 8.74 -15.24 -4.61
CA GLY A 243 9.60 -14.95 -3.48
C GLY A 243 11.04 -14.59 -3.86
N VAL A 244 11.80 -14.23 -2.84
CA VAL A 244 13.17 -13.75 -2.95
C VAL A 244 14.15 -14.80 -2.39
N LYS A 245 15.23 -15.02 -3.12
CA LYS A 245 16.29 -15.98 -2.76
C LYS A 245 17.36 -15.33 -1.89
N ALA A 246 17.78 -14.11 -2.25
CA ALA A 246 18.81 -13.38 -1.54
C ALA A 246 18.68 -11.88 -1.77
N VAL A 247 19.25 -11.11 -0.84
CA VAL A 247 19.34 -9.64 -0.91
C VAL A 247 20.74 -9.20 -0.54
N THR A 248 21.28 -8.23 -1.31
CA THR A 248 22.56 -7.58 -1.01
C THR A 248 22.39 -6.07 -1.03
N CYS A 249 22.90 -5.36 -0.03
CA CYS A 249 23.03 -3.90 -0.04
C CYS A 249 24.46 -3.52 -0.35
N HIS A 250 24.71 -3.05 -1.56
CA HIS A 250 26.03 -2.58 -2.00
C HIS A 250 26.26 -1.15 -1.51
N PRO A 251 27.33 -0.90 -0.71
CA PRO A 251 27.67 0.43 -0.20
C PRO A 251 28.15 1.38 -1.31
N PRO A 252 28.27 2.69 -1.05
CA PRO A 252 28.56 3.70 -2.09
C PRO A 252 29.76 3.38 -2.99
N LYS A 253 30.84 2.83 -2.43
CA LYS A 253 32.06 2.51 -3.17
C LYS A 253 31.90 1.38 -4.20
N SER A 254 30.95 0.46 -3.98
CA SER A 254 30.69 -0.69 -4.83
C SER A 254 29.28 -0.75 -5.39
N MET A 255 28.46 0.28 -5.16
CA MET A 255 27.02 0.27 -5.52
C MET A 255 26.76 0.06 -7.02
N TRP A 256 27.72 0.38 -7.87
CA TRP A 256 27.60 0.27 -9.32
C TRP A 256 28.11 -1.07 -9.88
N GLU A 257 28.98 -1.77 -9.13
CA GLU A 257 29.61 -3.02 -9.58
C GLU A 257 28.61 -4.12 -9.99
N PRO A 258 27.52 -4.39 -9.25
CA PRO A 258 26.60 -5.44 -9.63
C PRO A 258 25.82 -5.09 -10.92
N LEU A 259 25.57 -3.80 -11.17
CA LEU A 259 24.95 -3.33 -12.40
C LEU A 259 25.90 -3.49 -13.59
N ASP A 260 27.18 -3.14 -13.43
CA ASP A 260 28.18 -3.20 -14.50
C ASP A 260 28.46 -4.63 -15.01
N LYS A 261 28.14 -5.65 -14.20
CA LYS A 261 28.30 -7.06 -14.56
C LYS A 261 27.20 -7.62 -15.47
N LEU A 262 26.12 -6.88 -15.68
CA LEU A 262 24.95 -7.34 -16.41
C LEU A 262 24.67 -6.43 -17.62
N ALA A 263 24.67 -6.97 -18.81
CA ALA A 263 24.53 -6.19 -20.04
C ALA A 263 23.22 -5.40 -20.15
N TRP A 264 22.14 -5.90 -19.55
CA TRP A 264 20.82 -5.26 -19.61
C TRP A 264 20.69 -4.04 -18.66
N THR A 265 21.51 -3.92 -17.64
CA THR A 265 21.36 -2.89 -16.60
C THR A 265 21.64 -1.50 -17.09
N LYS A 266 22.68 -1.29 -17.93
CA LYS A 266 23.03 0.03 -18.44
C LYS A 266 21.86 0.70 -19.18
N PRO A 267 21.24 0.12 -20.21
CA PRO A 267 20.12 0.75 -20.91
C PRO A 267 18.89 0.92 -20.01
N VAL A 268 18.64 0.02 -19.05
CA VAL A 268 17.53 0.14 -18.10
C VAL A 268 17.77 1.26 -17.09
N LEU A 269 19.00 1.40 -16.56
CA LEU A 269 19.37 2.49 -15.66
C LEU A 269 19.22 3.85 -16.37
N GLU A 270 19.74 3.98 -17.59
CA GLU A 270 19.61 5.18 -18.40
C GLU A 270 18.12 5.53 -18.66
N ALA A 271 17.28 4.53 -18.91
CA ALA A 271 15.85 4.72 -19.05
C ALA A 271 15.19 5.22 -17.73
N ALA A 272 15.53 4.64 -16.58
CA ALA A 272 15.01 5.09 -15.29
C ALA A 272 15.47 6.52 -14.95
N MET A 273 16.76 6.85 -15.21
CA MET A 273 17.33 8.17 -14.96
C MET A 273 16.64 9.29 -15.75
N LYS A 274 16.16 9.02 -16.98
CA LYS A 274 15.44 10.01 -17.80
C LYS A 274 14.17 10.55 -17.13
N PHE A 275 13.60 9.82 -16.22
CA PHE A 275 12.37 10.19 -15.52
C PHE A 275 12.61 10.86 -14.17
N VAL A 276 13.87 10.97 -13.72
CA VAL A 276 14.21 11.67 -12.47
C VAL A 276 13.97 13.16 -12.66
N PRO A 277 13.05 13.79 -11.90
CA PRO A 277 12.62 15.17 -12.18
C PRO A 277 13.67 16.22 -11.81
N ALA A 278 14.47 15.96 -10.79
CA ALA A 278 15.49 16.90 -10.31
C ALA A 278 16.74 16.18 -9.80
N HIS A 279 17.90 16.53 -10.32
CA HIS A 279 19.17 15.95 -9.92
C HIS A 279 20.34 16.92 -10.05
N ALA A 280 21.45 16.62 -9.36
CA ALA A 280 22.70 17.39 -9.45
C ALA A 280 23.30 17.31 -10.86
N GLN A 281 23.98 18.38 -11.25
CA GLN A 281 24.82 18.37 -12.43
C GLN A 281 26.11 17.57 -12.17
N GLY A 282 26.55 16.82 -13.15
CA GLY A 282 27.77 16.01 -13.09
C GLY A 282 27.51 14.51 -13.09
N ASP A 283 28.59 13.76 -13.03
CA ASP A 283 28.57 12.31 -13.10
C ASP A 283 28.02 11.70 -11.80
N ILE A 284 26.96 10.89 -11.94
CA ILE A 284 26.26 10.26 -10.82
C ILE A 284 27.20 9.39 -9.97
N ARG A 285 28.15 8.68 -10.59
CA ARG A 285 29.07 7.78 -9.89
C ARG A 285 30.07 8.56 -9.05
N THR A 286 30.59 9.64 -9.61
CA THR A 286 31.51 10.54 -8.90
C THR A 286 30.84 11.21 -7.70
N ILE A 287 29.58 11.60 -7.84
CA ILE A 287 28.81 12.25 -6.76
C ILE A 287 28.51 11.25 -5.65
N THR A 288 27.95 10.09 -6.00
CA THR A 288 27.52 9.08 -5.00
C THR A 288 28.70 8.46 -4.26
N ALA A 289 29.88 8.37 -4.87
CA ALA A 289 31.08 7.89 -4.19
C ALA A 289 31.55 8.78 -3.03
N LYS A 290 31.09 10.04 -2.97
CA LYS A 290 31.43 11.00 -1.92
C LYS A 290 30.48 11.04 -0.74
N THR A 291 29.39 10.30 -0.81
CA THR A 291 28.39 10.22 0.26
C THR A 291 28.44 8.88 0.97
N ASN A 292 27.99 8.82 2.22
CA ASN A 292 27.93 7.59 3.02
C ASN A 292 26.52 6.98 3.03
N ASP A 293 25.54 7.63 2.40
CA ASP A 293 24.13 7.25 2.42
C ASP A 293 23.57 6.91 1.03
N ALA A 294 24.44 6.78 0.00
CA ALA A 294 24.08 6.17 -1.28
C ALA A 294 24.30 4.66 -1.24
N GLY A 295 23.63 3.92 -2.12
CA GLY A 295 23.82 2.48 -2.24
C GLY A 295 22.80 1.82 -3.20
N THR A 296 22.98 0.52 -3.39
CA THR A 296 22.12 -0.28 -4.27
C THR A 296 21.68 -1.53 -3.55
N PHE A 297 20.36 -1.76 -3.47
CA PHE A 297 19.83 -3.07 -3.09
C PHE A 297 19.76 -3.93 -4.34
N GLU A 298 20.41 -5.07 -4.32
CA GLU A 298 20.27 -6.13 -5.29
C GLU A 298 19.30 -7.17 -4.73
N VAL A 299 18.24 -7.49 -5.49
CA VAL A 299 17.21 -8.45 -5.14
C VAL A 299 17.26 -9.62 -6.13
N GLU A 300 17.57 -10.80 -5.64
CA GLU A 300 17.59 -12.02 -6.39
C GLU A 300 16.29 -12.81 -6.14
N TYR A 301 15.39 -12.83 -7.11
CA TYR A 301 14.13 -13.58 -7.01
C TYR A 301 14.36 -15.09 -7.24
N ARG A 302 13.45 -15.90 -6.72
CA ARG A 302 13.56 -17.37 -6.80
C ARG A 302 13.40 -17.91 -8.21
N ASP A 303 12.68 -17.22 -9.08
CA ASP A 303 12.51 -17.55 -10.51
C ASP A 303 13.66 -17.09 -11.41
N GLY A 304 14.71 -16.51 -10.82
CA GLY A 304 15.91 -16.06 -11.52
C GLY A 304 15.88 -14.60 -11.96
N LEU A 305 14.77 -13.86 -11.78
CA LEU A 305 14.76 -12.41 -12.01
C LEU A 305 15.75 -11.73 -11.06
N ARG A 306 16.51 -10.78 -11.58
CA ARG A 306 17.34 -9.86 -10.77
C ARG A 306 16.80 -8.45 -10.95
N ALA A 307 16.64 -7.76 -9.84
CA ALA A 307 16.22 -6.36 -9.83
C ALA A 307 17.07 -5.54 -8.86
N PHE A 308 17.14 -4.24 -9.11
CA PHE A 308 17.95 -3.33 -8.32
C PHE A 308 17.12 -2.15 -7.84
N VAL A 309 17.34 -1.74 -6.59
CA VAL A 309 16.91 -0.45 -6.07
C VAL A 309 18.15 0.41 -5.90
N VAL A 310 18.30 1.44 -6.71
CA VAL A 310 19.43 2.37 -6.69
C VAL A 310 19.01 3.61 -5.92
N ILE A 311 19.74 3.92 -4.86
CA ILE A 311 19.52 5.11 -4.00
C ILE A 311 20.73 6.03 -4.14
N PRO A 312 20.77 6.92 -5.17
CA PRO A 312 21.91 7.76 -5.46
C PRO A 312 21.84 9.09 -4.70
N ASN A 313 21.76 9.03 -3.38
CA ASN A 313 21.78 10.22 -2.53
C ASN A 313 22.98 11.13 -2.83
N GLY A 314 22.76 12.44 -2.78
CA GLY A 314 23.71 13.44 -3.23
C GLY A 314 23.58 13.81 -4.71
N TRP A 315 23.08 12.91 -5.57
CA TRP A 315 22.79 13.19 -6.98
C TRP A 315 21.32 13.54 -7.21
N ILE A 316 20.39 12.92 -6.52
CA ILE A 316 18.94 13.16 -6.62
C ILE A 316 18.46 14.10 -5.52
N TYR A 317 17.51 14.98 -5.83
CA TYR A 317 16.90 15.91 -4.89
C TYR A 317 15.45 15.55 -4.60
N GLU A 318 15.00 15.87 -3.39
CA GLU A 318 13.58 15.93 -3.05
C GLU A 318 12.95 17.19 -3.67
N GLY A 319 11.74 17.06 -4.19
CA GLY A 319 11.00 18.16 -4.79
C GLY A 319 9.60 17.73 -5.20
N ASP A 320 8.85 18.62 -5.86
CA ASP A 320 7.53 18.29 -6.38
C ASP A 320 7.60 17.10 -7.32
N GLY A 321 6.75 16.11 -7.05
CA GLY A 321 6.71 14.84 -7.76
C GLY A 321 7.60 13.75 -7.15
N GLY A 322 8.48 14.09 -6.21
CA GLY A 322 9.43 13.14 -5.61
C GLY A 322 10.44 12.59 -6.63
N GLY A 323 11.25 11.61 -6.23
CA GLY A 323 12.34 11.08 -7.04
C GLY A 323 12.28 9.57 -7.30
N PHE A 324 11.10 8.94 -7.17
CA PHE A 324 10.96 7.50 -7.44
C PHE A 324 10.69 7.25 -8.92
N THR A 325 11.62 6.54 -9.60
CA THR A 325 11.47 6.18 -11.00
C THR A 325 11.75 4.70 -11.23
N PHE A 326 11.09 4.12 -12.19
CA PHE A 326 11.20 2.71 -12.53
C PHE A 326 11.54 2.55 -14.00
N ALA A 327 12.32 1.53 -14.33
CA ALA A 327 12.43 1.01 -15.69
C ALA A 327 12.67 -0.50 -15.67
N CYS A 328 12.27 -1.16 -16.75
CA CYS A 328 12.53 -2.58 -16.96
C CYS A 328 12.81 -2.90 -18.44
N GLN A 329 13.47 -4.03 -18.65
CA GLN A 329 13.60 -4.63 -19.97
C GLN A 329 12.68 -5.85 -20.05
N ARG A 330 11.68 -5.79 -20.96
CA ARG A 330 10.90 -6.98 -21.29
C ARG A 330 11.60 -7.81 -22.37
N LYS A 331 11.46 -9.12 -22.29
CA LYS A 331 12.00 -10.03 -23.29
C LYS A 331 11.30 -9.81 -24.63
N GLY A 332 12.08 -9.72 -25.69
CA GLY A 332 11.59 -9.45 -27.04
C GLY A 332 11.40 -7.97 -27.38
N GLU A 333 11.43 -7.07 -26.39
CA GLU A 333 11.37 -5.63 -26.67
C GLU A 333 12.77 -5.08 -26.94
N GLN A 334 12.86 -4.17 -27.91
CA GLN A 334 14.15 -3.58 -28.31
C GLN A 334 14.65 -2.50 -27.32
N LYS A 335 13.72 -1.85 -26.61
CA LYS A 335 14.04 -0.73 -25.71
C LYS A 335 13.42 -0.95 -24.34
N PRO A 336 14.12 -0.53 -23.28
CA PRO A 336 13.53 -0.47 -21.95
C PRO A 336 12.35 0.50 -21.89
N GLU A 337 11.37 0.18 -21.06
CA GLU A 337 10.26 1.07 -20.73
C GLU A 337 10.35 1.49 -19.27
N GLY A 338 9.85 2.69 -18.94
CA GLY A 338 9.94 3.22 -17.59
C GLY A 338 8.96 4.34 -17.31
N CYS A 339 8.90 4.75 -16.04
CA CYS A 339 8.05 5.83 -15.59
C CYS A 339 8.58 6.49 -14.31
N HIS A 340 8.08 7.69 -14.04
CA HIS A 340 8.16 8.38 -12.76
C HIS A 340 6.89 8.11 -11.95
N TYR A 341 7.03 7.77 -10.67
CA TYR A 341 5.93 7.76 -9.69
C TYR A 341 5.74 9.18 -9.16
N TYR A 342 4.70 9.85 -9.60
CA TYR A 342 4.48 11.24 -9.23
C TYR A 342 3.86 11.37 -7.84
N LEU A 343 4.62 11.88 -6.90
CA LEU A 343 4.21 12.16 -5.53
C LEU A 343 4.02 13.67 -5.38
N GLN A 344 2.79 14.14 -5.47
CA GLN A 344 2.50 15.56 -5.36
C GLN A 344 2.99 16.12 -4.03
N GLN A 345 3.80 17.16 -4.11
CA GLN A 345 4.24 18.02 -3.01
C GLN A 345 4.24 19.47 -3.51
N PRO A 346 3.77 20.43 -2.76
CA PRO A 346 3.19 20.38 -1.41
C PRO A 346 1.73 19.90 -1.39
N ASP A 347 0.94 20.45 -0.45
CA ASP A 347 -0.49 20.17 -0.36
C ASP A 347 -1.19 20.21 -1.75
N PRO A 348 -2.19 19.30 -1.97
CA PRO A 348 -2.89 18.44 -1.00
C PRO A 348 -2.30 17.02 -0.83
N PHE A 349 -1.10 16.72 -1.28
CA PHE A 349 -0.50 15.38 -1.21
C PHE A 349 -1.42 14.29 -1.80
N ALA A 350 -1.93 14.52 -3.01
CA ALA A 350 -2.99 13.75 -3.65
C ALA A 350 -2.69 12.24 -3.76
N HIS A 351 -1.42 11.83 -3.78
CA HIS A 351 -1.04 10.42 -3.76
C HIS A 351 -1.52 9.68 -2.50
N PHE A 352 -1.68 10.36 -1.35
CA PHE A 352 -2.31 9.78 -0.16
C PHE A 352 -3.83 9.66 -0.29
N ALA A 353 -4.47 10.50 -1.10
CA ALA A 353 -5.88 10.31 -1.42
C ALA A 353 -6.09 9.00 -2.19
N GLU A 354 -5.21 8.67 -3.14
CA GLU A 354 -5.29 7.41 -3.87
C GLU A 354 -5.05 6.20 -2.95
N LEU A 355 -4.15 6.30 -1.97
CA LEU A 355 -4.01 5.29 -0.92
C LEU A 355 -5.28 5.18 -0.07
N THR A 356 -5.88 6.32 0.29
CA THR A 356 -7.13 6.32 1.09
C THR A 356 -8.30 5.73 0.30
N LYS A 357 -8.36 5.87 -1.03
CA LYS A 357 -9.34 5.16 -1.88
C LYS A 357 -9.17 3.64 -1.81
N ALA A 358 -7.92 3.15 -1.77
CA ALA A 358 -7.65 1.71 -1.57
C ALA A 358 -8.08 1.24 -0.17
N ILE A 359 -7.83 2.05 0.86
CA ILE A 359 -8.29 1.79 2.24
C ILE A 359 -9.82 1.76 2.29
N ALA A 360 -10.51 2.70 1.66
CA ALA A 360 -11.96 2.73 1.60
C ALA A 360 -12.52 1.46 0.92
N SER A 361 -11.91 1.05 -0.20
CA SER A 361 -12.27 -0.21 -0.86
C SER A 361 -12.14 -1.42 0.06
N LEU A 362 -11.03 -1.54 0.80
CA LEU A 362 -10.83 -2.61 1.80
C LEU A 362 -11.96 -2.62 2.84
N ILE A 363 -12.29 -1.46 3.43
CA ILE A 363 -13.27 -1.38 4.53
C ILE A 363 -14.69 -1.66 4.03
N HIS A 364 -15.04 -1.21 2.83
CA HIS A 364 -16.35 -1.47 2.25
C HIS A 364 -16.55 -2.91 1.81
N THR A 365 -15.54 -3.51 1.19
CA THR A 365 -15.66 -4.84 0.58
C THR A 365 -15.23 -6.00 1.49
N GLY A 366 -14.44 -5.71 2.53
CA GLY A 366 -13.77 -6.74 3.33
C GLY A 366 -12.64 -7.46 2.58
N HIS A 367 -12.22 -6.95 1.40
CA HIS A 367 -11.17 -7.55 0.58
C HIS A 367 -10.11 -6.51 0.25
N ALA A 368 -8.85 -6.87 0.47
CA ALA A 368 -7.74 -6.00 0.10
C ALA A 368 -7.66 -5.83 -1.44
N PRO A 369 -7.59 -4.59 -1.95
CA PRO A 369 -7.52 -4.35 -3.40
C PRO A 369 -6.22 -4.88 -4.04
N TYR A 370 -5.18 -5.07 -3.26
CA TYR A 370 -3.94 -5.77 -3.64
C TYR A 370 -3.41 -6.57 -2.44
N PRO A 371 -2.65 -7.67 -2.71
CA PRO A 371 -2.22 -8.60 -1.67
C PRO A 371 -1.33 -7.93 -0.63
N VAL A 372 -1.61 -8.15 0.66
CA VAL A 372 -0.73 -7.74 1.76
C VAL A 372 0.61 -8.47 1.72
N GLU A 373 0.66 -9.61 1.04
CA GLU A 373 1.87 -10.39 0.76
C GLU A 373 2.93 -9.57 0.02
N ARG A 374 2.53 -8.59 -0.82
CA ARG A 374 3.45 -7.61 -1.42
C ARG A 374 4.24 -6.88 -0.33
N THR A 375 3.53 -6.31 0.62
CA THR A 375 4.15 -5.53 1.70
C THR A 375 4.87 -6.42 2.71
N LEU A 376 4.42 -7.66 2.93
CA LEU A 376 5.17 -8.64 3.71
C LEU A 376 6.52 -8.95 3.04
N LEU A 377 6.53 -9.19 1.74
CA LEU A 377 7.75 -9.45 0.96
C LEU A 377 8.69 -8.25 0.98
N THR A 378 8.20 -7.04 0.68
CA THR A 378 9.02 -5.81 0.66
C THR A 378 9.54 -5.46 2.06
N THR A 379 8.80 -5.75 3.13
CA THR A 379 9.28 -5.64 4.52
C THR A 379 10.46 -6.59 4.76
N GLY A 380 10.35 -7.85 4.34
CA GLY A 380 11.41 -8.83 4.50
C GLY A 380 12.65 -8.51 3.65
N ILE A 381 12.46 -8.02 2.42
CA ILE A 381 13.57 -7.54 1.57
C ILE A 381 14.28 -6.37 2.24
N LEU A 382 13.53 -5.41 2.79
CA LEU A 382 14.11 -4.26 3.48
C LEU A 382 14.92 -4.68 4.70
N ASP A 383 14.38 -5.56 5.54
CA ASP A 383 15.11 -6.05 6.72
C ASP A 383 16.40 -6.80 6.34
N ALA A 384 16.36 -7.62 5.28
CA ALA A 384 17.53 -8.29 4.73
C ALA A 384 18.56 -7.28 4.16
N ALA A 385 18.09 -6.23 3.45
CA ALA A 385 18.94 -5.16 2.93
C ALA A 385 19.62 -4.36 4.05
N MET A 386 18.89 -4.04 5.12
CA MET A 386 19.44 -3.35 6.29
C MET A 386 20.43 -4.25 7.06
N THR A 387 20.17 -5.56 7.11
CA THR A 387 21.12 -6.55 7.64
C THR A 387 22.39 -6.61 6.79
N SER A 388 22.24 -6.73 5.47
CA SER A 388 23.38 -6.71 4.54
C SER A 388 24.21 -5.44 4.68
N ARG A 389 23.56 -4.27 4.78
CA ARG A 389 24.23 -2.99 5.00
C ARG A 389 25.01 -2.97 6.31
N HIS A 390 24.43 -3.47 7.39
CA HIS A 390 25.08 -3.57 8.71
C HIS A 390 26.28 -4.51 8.66
N GLU A 391 26.22 -5.58 7.84
CA GLU A 391 27.27 -6.55 7.62
C GLU A 391 28.18 -6.18 6.42
N ASN A 392 28.30 -4.89 6.10
CA ASN A 392 29.23 -4.34 5.08
C ASN A 392 29.02 -4.89 3.65
N GLY A 393 27.77 -5.09 3.25
CA GLY A 393 27.42 -5.56 1.91
C GLY A 393 27.43 -7.07 1.74
N LYS A 394 27.39 -7.82 2.84
CA LYS A 394 27.27 -9.28 2.78
C LYS A 394 25.95 -9.68 2.13
N ARG A 395 26.00 -10.65 1.21
CA ARG A 395 24.81 -11.25 0.61
C ARG A 395 24.05 -12.07 1.65
N ILE A 396 22.78 -11.73 1.87
CA ILE A 396 21.88 -12.37 2.84
C ILE A 396 20.97 -13.35 2.11
N GLU A 397 21.08 -14.63 2.42
CA GLU A 397 20.14 -15.67 1.96
C GLU A 397 18.80 -15.48 2.68
N THR A 398 17.70 -15.56 1.91
CA THR A 398 16.35 -15.30 2.43
C THR A 398 15.39 -16.46 2.17
N PRO A 399 15.67 -17.68 2.66
CA PRO A 399 14.79 -18.83 2.45
C PRO A 399 13.37 -18.60 3.02
N HIS A 400 13.25 -17.77 4.04
CA HIS A 400 11.99 -17.35 4.66
C HIS A 400 11.14 -16.45 3.77
N LEU A 401 11.71 -15.81 2.73
CA LEU A 401 10.99 -14.98 1.76
C LEU A 401 10.49 -15.80 0.56
N ALA A 402 10.20 -17.09 0.73
CA ALA A 402 9.46 -17.91 -0.23
C ALA A 402 7.95 -17.54 -0.17
N ILE A 403 7.62 -16.33 -0.59
CA ILE A 403 6.27 -15.78 -0.53
C ILE A 403 5.71 -15.72 -1.94
N GLU A 404 4.68 -16.53 -2.20
CA GLU A 404 4.03 -16.60 -3.50
C GLU A 404 2.68 -15.91 -3.47
N TYR A 405 2.40 -15.07 -4.47
CA TYR A 405 1.10 -14.45 -4.67
C TYR A 405 0.89 -14.02 -6.12
N LYS A 406 -0.34 -13.69 -6.46
CA LYS A 406 -0.70 -13.17 -7.80
C LYS A 406 -1.06 -11.69 -7.70
N PRO A 407 -0.63 -10.87 -8.68
CA PRO A 407 -1.04 -9.47 -8.74
C PRO A 407 -2.54 -9.34 -9.01
N THR A 408 -3.15 -8.30 -8.46
CA THR A 408 -4.52 -7.91 -8.74
C THR A 408 -4.61 -6.88 -9.88
N GLU A 409 -5.83 -6.45 -10.22
CA GLU A 409 -6.05 -5.40 -11.23
C GLU A 409 -6.13 -3.99 -10.64
N TRP A 410 -5.83 -3.80 -9.36
CA TRP A 410 -5.78 -2.46 -8.78
C TRP A 410 -4.59 -1.69 -9.36
N GLY A 411 -4.87 -0.76 -10.26
CA GLY A 411 -3.86 0.00 -11.00
C GLY A 411 -3.48 1.31 -10.31
N PRO A 412 -2.54 2.06 -10.93
CA PRO A 412 -2.19 3.40 -10.49
C PRO A 412 -3.33 4.39 -10.75
N ALA A 413 -3.25 5.54 -10.08
CA ALA A 413 -4.12 6.68 -10.32
C ALA A 413 -4.13 7.08 -11.81
N ARG A 414 -5.29 7.53 -12.28
CA ARG A 414 -5.52 7.95 -13.67
C ARG A 414 -6.09 9.36 -13.72
N GLY A 415 -6.04 9.98 -14.89
CA GLY A 415 -6.52 11.34 -15.10
C GLY A 415 -5.53 12.39 -14.61
N GLU A 416 -6.02 13.61 -14.48
CA GLU A 416 -5.21 14.74 -14.05
C GLU A 416 -4.90 14.70 -12.57
N VAL A 417 -3.68 15.09 -12.21
CA VAL A 417 -3.32 15.28 -10.81
C VAL A 417 -4.06 16.51 -10.28
N PRO A 418 -4.73 16.43 -9.13
CA PRO A 418 -5.38 17.60 -8.51
C PRO A 418 -4.38 18.76 -8.37
N LYS A 419 -4.87 19.99 -8.59
CA LYS A 419 -4.01 21.19 -8.51
C LYS A 419 -3.45 21.33 -7.10
N ALA A 420 -2.15 21.63 -7.01
CA ALA A 420 -1.53 22.02 -5.74
C ALA A 420 -2.21 23.27 -5.21
N GLN A 421 -2.47 23.31 -3.91
CA GLN A 421 -2.96 24.50 -3.25
C GLN A 421 -1.80 25.49 -3.13
N LYS A 422 -2.00 26.72 -3.61
CA LYS A 422 -1.04 27.80 -3.36
C LYS A 422 -1.03 28.06 -1.84
N GLN A 423 0.13 27.93 -1.24
CA GLN A 423 0.37 28.30 0.17
C GLN A 423 0.26 29.82 0.33
#